data_b322f67ddbda1f576b27eb32598c5bbe
#
_entry.id   b322f67ddbda1f576b27eb32598c5bbe
#
_cell.length_a   1.000
_cell.length_b   1.000
_cell.length_c   1.000
_cell.angle_alpha   90.00
_cell.angle_beta   90.00
_cell.angle_gamma   90.00
#
_symmetry.space_group_name_H-M   'P 1'
#
loop_
_entity.id
_entity.type
_entity.pdbx_description
1 polymer ?
#
loop_
_entity_poly.entity_id
_entity_poly.type
_entity_poly.pdbx_seq_one_letter_code
_entity_poly.pdbx_strand_id
1 'polypeptide(L)'
;KEGKIKKDKHESVIFRRDNSHYEKLDGVACCIDDELPFEIPENWCWCRLKSIVNVVSARRVHQSDWRSEGVPFYRAREIGKLADTGSVNNELFITEAQYTEFSSSGVPHPGDLMVTAVGTLGKTYIVKDGDRFYYKDASVICFENFGKINPAYLKLLMYSPYMEEQIKQNSAGTTVGTITIVKANEYLIPLPPLMEQQRIVDQTERLQIHIDKL
;
A
#
# COMPACT_ATOMS: atom_id res chain seq x y z
N LYS A 1 -15.39 2.56 -22.79
CA LYS A 1 -15.73 3.88 -22.18
C LYS A 1 -14.57 4.21 -21.26
N GLU A 2 -13.64 5.08 -21.66
CA GLU A 2 -12.60 5.62 -20.83
C GLU A 2 -13.25 6.40 -19.69
N GLY A 3 -13.15 5.87 -18.47
CA GLY A 3 -13.57 6.57 -17.27
C GLY A 3 -12.65 7.78 -17.09
N LYS A 4 -13.18 8.99 -17.23
CA LYS A 4 -12.46 10.19 -16.84
C LYS A 4 -12.17 10.11 -15.34
N ILE A 5 -10.90 9.91 -14.99
CA ILE A 5 -10.42 10.06 -13.61
C ILE A 5 -10.82 11.46 -13.18
N LYS A 6 -11.69 11.58 -12.18
CA LYS A 6 -12.01 12.88 -11.58
C LYS A 6 -10.71 13.44 -11.02
N LYS A 7 -10.28 14.59 -11.54
CA LYS A 7 -9.12 15.31 -11.03
C LYS A 7 -9.34 15.55 -9.54
N ASP A 8 -8.44 15.01 -8.71
CA ASP A 8 -8.50 15.26 -7.27
C ASP A 8 -8.40 16.78 -7.06
N LYS A 9 -9.31 17.34 -6.27
CA LYS A 9 -9.29 18.77 -5.94
C LYS A 9 -8.10 19.15 -5.06
N HIS A 10 -7.43 18.17 -4.48
CA HIS A 10 -6.32 18.32 -3.54
C HIS A 10 -5.03 17.68 -4.08
N GLU A 11 -4.69 17.94 -5.34
CA GLU A 11 -3.45 17.44 -5.94
C GLU A 11 -2.25 18.01 -5.18
N SER A 12 -1.48 17.11 -4.53
CA SER A 12 -0.22 17.43 -3.88
C SER A 12 0.93 17.25 -4.87
N VAL A 13 1.76 18.26 -5.02
CA VAL A 13 2.97 18.22 -5.84
C VAL A 13 4.14 18.69 -5.01
N ILE A 14 5.11 17.79 -4.78
CA ILE A 14 6.36 18.13 -4.11
C ILE A 14 7.41 18.49 -5.18
N PHE A 15 8.09 19.60 -4.99
CA PHE A 15 9.11 20.12 -5.92
C PHE A 15 10.27 20.76 -5.16
N ARG A 16 11.43 20.82 -5.82
CA ARG A 16 12.63 21.48 -5.27
C ARG A 16 12.75 22.90 -5.80
N ARG A 17 13.07 23.84 -4.92
CA ARG A 17 13.40 25.23 -5.22
C ARG A 17 14.41 25.75 -4.21
N ASP A 18 15.47 26.41 -4.68
CA ASP A 18 16.52 27.03 -3.83
C ASP A 18 17.10 26.10 -2.77
N ASN A 19 17.40 24.85 -3.14
CA ASN A 19 17.87 23.76 -2.28
C ASN A 19 16.87 23.27 -1.22
N SER A 20 15.64 23.74 -1.19
CA SER A 20 14.59 23.30 -0.28
C SER A 20 13.47 22.60 -1.03
N HIS A 21 12.73 21.74 -0.34
CA HIS A 21 11.57 21.04 -0.85
C HIS A 21 10.29 21.76 -0.42
N TYR A 22 9.39 21.90 -1.35
CA TYR A 22 8.09 22.53 -1.15
C TYR A 22 6.98 21.59 -1.59
N GLU A 23 5.94 21.48 -0.81
CA GLU A 23 4.69 20.87 -1.23
C GLU A 23 3.70 21.94 -1.63
N LYS A 24 3.16 21.82 -2.84
CA LYS A 24 2.05 22.66 -3.31
C LYS A 24 0.76 21.90 -3.15
N LEU A 25 -0.11 22.39 -2.27
CA LEU A 25 -1.44 21.87 -2.02
C LEU A 25 -2.44 23.02 -2.24
N ASP A 26 -3.46 22.80 -3.05
CA ASP A 26 -4.52 23.81 -3.35
C ASP A 26 -3.98 25.18 -3.79
N GLY A 27 -2.84 25.18 -4.49
CA GLY A 27 -2.21 26.41 -4.99
C GLY A 27 -1.25 27.09 -4.00
N VAL A 28 -1.22 26.69 -2.75
CA VAL A 28 -0.30 27.20 -1.72
C VAL A 28 0.93 26.30 -1.63
N ALA A 29 2.12 26.88 -1.65
CA ALA A 29 3.38 26.17 -1.50
C ALA A 29 3.94 26.39 -0.08
N CYS A 30 4.16 25.30 0.65
CA CYS A 30 4.78 25.28 1.97
C CYS A 30 6.11 24.53 1.91
N CYS A 31 7.13 25.01 2.64
CA CYS A 31 8.38 24.28 2.82
C CYS A 31 8.12 23.04 3.69
N ILE A 32 8.69 21.89 3.28
CA ILE A 32 8.55 20.59 3.95
C ILE A 32 9.90 19.97 4.33
N ASP A 33 10.99 20.75 4.33
CA ASP A 33 12.31 20.22 4.66
C ASP A 33 12.34 19.53 6.04
N ASP A 34 11.59 20.06 7.01
CA ASP A 34 11.48 19.49 8.35
C ASP A 34 10.74 18.13 8.38
N GLU A 35 9.99 17.79 7.33
CA GLU A 35 9.31 16.49 7.20
C GLU A 35 10.21 15.44 6.55
N LEU A 36 11.26 15.86 5.85
CA LEU A 36 12.11 14.96 5.07
C LEU A 36 13.23 14.38 5.94
N PRO A 37 13.30 13.05 6.08
CA PRO A 37 14.25 12.41 7.02
C PRO A 37 15.67 12.32 6.49
N PHE A 38 15.87 12.43 5.17
CA PHE A 38 17.17 12.32 4.50
C PHE A 38 17.13 12.91 3.09
N GLU A 39 18.30 13.19 2.56
CA GLU A 39 18.48 13.61 1.17
C GLU A 39 18.31 12.42 0.21
N ILE A 40 17.72 12.69 -0.95
CA ILE A 40 17.57 11.70 -2.05
C ILE A 40 18.41 12.14 -3.27
N PRO A 41 18.83 11.21 -4.15
CA PRO A 41 19.52 11.54 -5.39
C PRO A 41 18.74 12.57 -6.23
N GLU A 42 19.44 13.39 -7.01
CA GLU A 42 18.83 14.47 -7.79
C GLU A 42 17.78 13.98 -8.80
N ASN A 43 17.93 12.75 -9.31
CA ASN A 43 17.00 12.14 -10.24
C ASN A 43 15.82 11.42 -9.57
N TRP A 44 15.72 11.48 -8.24
CA TRP A 44 14.58 10.98 -7.47
C TRP A 44 13.65 12.15 -7.11
N CYS A 45 12.42 11.84 -6.73
CA CYS A 45 11.52 12.84 -6.19
C CYS A 45 10.81 12.32 -4.93
N TRP A 46 10.47 13.26 -4.04
CA TRP A 46 9.53 12.97 -2.96
C TRP A 46 8.10 13.11 -3.47
N CYS A 47 7.21 12.23 -3.03
CA CYS A 47 5.77 12.37 -3.28
C CYS A 47 4.96 11.83 -2.11
N ARG A 48 3.70 12.21 -2.02
CA ARG A 48 2.73 11.56 -1.11
C ARG A 48 2.25 10.25 -1.73
N LEU A 49 1.98 9.23 -0.89
CA LEU A 49 1.51 7.92 -1.36
C LEU A 49 0.27 8.04 -2.25
N LYS A 50 -0.68 8.92 -1.90
CA LYS A 50 -1.89 9.22 -2.70
C LYS A 50 -1.61 9.66 -4.14
N SER A 51 -0.40 10.14 -4.45
CA SER A 51 -0.03 10.58 -5.80
C SER A 51 0.34 9.43 -6.73
N ILE A 52 0.62 8.24 -6.19
CA ILE A 52 1.13 7.08 -6.94
C ILE A 52 0.24 5.84 -6.83
N VAL A 53 -0.58 5.73 -5.79
CA VAL A 53 -1.57 4.66 -5.60
C VAL A 53 -2.88 5.25 -5.10
N ASN A 54 -3.97 4.49 -5.22
CA ASN A 54 -5.22 4.81 -4.55
C ASN A 54 -5.36 3.92 -3.30
N VAL A 55 -5.45 4.53 -2.13
CA VAL A 55 -5.59 3.81 -0.87
C VAL A 55 -7.07 3.58 -0.60
N VAL A 56 -7.50 2.32 -0.60
CA VAL A 56 -8.91 1.96 -0.46
C VAL A 56 -9.14 0.89 0.61
N SER A 57 -10.38 0.76 1.04
CA SER A 57 -10.85 -0.33 1.88
C SER A 57 -12.02 -1.04 1.22
N ALA A 58 -12.23 -2.30 1.60
CA ALA A 58 -13.33 -3.10 1.11
C ALA A 58 -14.68 -2.64 1.66
N ARG A 59 -15.76 -2.97 0.94
CA ARG A 59 -17.10 -2.95 1.50
C ARG A 59 -17.20 -3.98 2.63
N ARG A 60 -17.89 -3.62 3.72
CA ARG A 60 -18.01 -4.46 4.91
C ARG A 60 -18.73 -5.78 4.62
N VAL A 61 -18.11 -6.87 5.08
CA VAL A 61 -18.70 -8.21 5.17
C VAL A 61 -18.99 -8.49 6.64
N HIS A 62 -20.25 -8.77 6.96
CA HIS A 62 -20.67 -9.10 8.33
C HIS A 62 -20.31 -10.54 8.68
N GLN A 63 -20.18 -10.84 9.96
CA GLN A 63 -19.87 -12.20 10.42
C GLN A 63 -20.97 -13.22 10.02
N SER A 64 -22.20 -12.78 9.92
CA SER A 64 -23.34 -13.59 9.42
C SER A 64 -23.16 -14.07 7.97
N ASP A 65 -22.34 -13.36 7.20
CA ASP A 65 -22.10 -13.63 5.78
C ASP A 65 -20.96 -14.61 5.53
N TRP A 66 -20.20 -14.94 6.59
CA TRP A 66 -19.08 -15.86 6.48
C TRP A 66 -19.54 -17.29 6.18
N ARG A 67 -18.78 -17.98 5.34
CA ARG A 67 -19.04 -19.35 4.89
C ARG A 67 -17.77 -20.19 5.10
N SER A 68 -17.94 -21.52 5.03
CA SER A 68 -16.84 -22.50 5.06
C SER A 68 -16.30 -22.82 3.68
N GLU A 69 -16.95 -22.37 2.62
CA GLU A 69 -16.57 -22.58 1.22
C GLU A 69 -17.01 -21.40 0.35
N GLY A 70 -16.41 -21.24 -0.85
CA GLY A 70 -16.71 -20.17 -1.79
C GLY A 70 -15.48 -19.36 -2.15
N VAL A 71 -15.64 -18.03 -2.26
CA VAL A 71 -14.52 -17.10 -2.53
C VAL A 71 -13.78 -16.82 -1.22
N PRO A 72 -12.45 -17.00 -1.15
CA PRO A 72 -11.66 -16.72 0.05
C PRO A 72 -11.88 -15.31 0.57
N PHE A 73 -12.03 -15.19 1.90
CA PHE A 73 -12.20 -13.92 2.60
C PHE A 73 -11.03 -13.73 3.57
N TYR A 74 -10.17 -12.74 3.28
CA TYR A 74 -8.93 -12.53 4.01
C TYR A 74 -9.05 -11.38 5.02
N ARG A 75 -8.61 -11.63 6.25
CA ARG A 75 -8.41 -10.64 7.30
C ARG A 75 -6.92 -10.30 7.39
N ALA A 76 -6.54 -9.44 8.29
CA ALA A 76 -5.12 -9.10 8.53
C ALA A 76 -4.27 -10.35 8.81
N ARG A 77 -4.82 -11.38 9.49
CA ARG A 77 -4.13 -12.64 9.76
C ARG A 77 -3.74 -13.37 8.47
N GLU A 78 -4.67 -13.50 7.55
CA GLU A 78 -4.47 -14.19 6.28
C GLU A 78 -3.51 -13.42 5.38
N ILE A 79 -3.66 -12.09 5.27
CA ILE A 79 -2.73 -11.22 4.53
C ILE A 79 -1.33 -11.28 5.13
N GLY A 80 -1.21 -11.26 6.47
CA GLY A 80 0.08 -11.43 7.14
C GLY A 80 0.77 -12.75 6.81
N LYS A 81 0.02 -13.88 6.79
CA LYS A 81 0.55 -15.17 6.38
C LYS A 81 0.97 -15.18 4.92
N LEU A 82 0.16 -14.65 4.01
CA LEU A 82 0.53 -14.51 2.60
C LEU A 82 1.81 -13.68 2.41
N ALA A 83 1.96 -12.61 3.20
CA ALA A 83 3.16 -11.78 3.17
C ALA A 83 4.42 -12.53 3.61
N ASP A 84 4.31 -13.39 4.64
CA ASP A 84 5.44 -14.10 5.24
C ASP A 84 5.79 -15.38 4.49
N THR A 85 4.80 -16.14 4.01
CA THR A 85 5.00 -17.51 3.48
C THR A 85 4.56 -17.68 2.02
N GLY A 86 3.91 -16.68 1.45
CA GLY A 86 3.35 -16.76 0.09
C GLY A 86 2.12 -17.65 -0.05
N SER A 87 1.64 -18.26 1.04
CA SER A 87 0.47 -19.14 1.04
C SER A 87 -0.35 -19.03 2.33
N VAL A 88 -1.63 -19.36 2.26
CA VAL A 88 -2.50 -19.39 3.42
C VAL A 88 -3.53 -20.53 3.32
N ASN A 89 -3.70 -21.27 4.41
CA ASN A 89 -4.85 -22.16 4.56
C ASN A 89 -6.03 -21.30 5.08
N ASN A 90 -6.99 -21.00 4.19
CA ASN A 90 -8.08 -20.11 4.50
C ASN A 90 -9.24 -20.88 5.16
N GLU A 91 -9.86 -20.23 6.15
CA GLU A 91 -10.97 -20.79 6.91
C GLU A 91 -12.29 -20.05 6.66
N LEU A 92 -12.21 -18.86 6.07
CA LEU A 92 -13.37 -17.99 5.85
C LEU A 92 -13.55 -17.68 4.38
N PHE A 93 -14.80 -17.74 3.98
CA PHE A 93 -15.21 -17.51 2.59
C PHE A 93 -16.46 -16.62 2.56
N ILE A 94 -16.76 -16.08 1.39
CA ILE A 94 -18.04 -15.45 1.05
C ILE A 94 -18.65 -16.17 -0.16
N THR A 95 -19.94 -15.98 -0.37
CA THR A 95 -20.60 -16.57 -1.53
C THR A 95 -20.18 -15.89 -2.85
N GLU A 96 -20.31 -16.62 -3.96
CA GLU A 96 -20.06 -16.05 -5.31
C GLU A 96 -20.97 -14.85 -5.60
N ALA A 97 -22.23 -14.90 -5.12
CA ALA A 97 -23.17 -13.80 -5.29
C ALA A 97 -22.71 -12.53 -4.57
N GLN A 98 -22.25 -12.66 -3.33
CA GLN A 98 -21.69 -11.55 -2.56
C GLN A 98 -20.41 -11.00 -3.20
N TYR A 99 -19.50 -11.87 -3.64
CA TYR A 99 -18.29 -11.44 -4.33
C TYR A 99 -18.63 -10.64 -5.59
N THR A 100 -19.56 -11.12 -6.40
CA THR A 100 -20.01 -10.43 -7.63
C THR A 100 -20.65 -9.07 -7.31
N GLU A 101 -21.51 -9.01 -6.29
CA GLU A 101 -22.12 -7.76 -5.83
C GLU A 101 -21.06 -6.76 -5.38
N PHE A 102 -20.10 -7.20 -4.56
CA PHE A 102 -19.08 -6.34 -3.97
C PHE A 102 -17.98 -5.92 -4.97
N SER A 103 -17.76 -6.74 -6.00
CA SER A 103 -16.82 -6.43 -7.08
C SER A 103 -17.19 -5.14 -7.83
N SER A 104 -18.46 -4.73 -7.77
CA SER A 104 -18.88 -3.42 -8.32
C SER A 104 -18.24 -2.22 -7.61
N SER A 105 -17.78 -2.41 -6.36
CA SER A 105 -17.08 -1.39 -5.55
C SER A 105 -15.56 -1.51 -5.62
N GLY A 106 -15.04 -2.42 -6.44
CA GLY A 106 -13.62 -2.74 -6.58
C GLY A 106 -13.22 -4.02 -5.84
N VAL A 107 -12.32 -4.75 -6.44
CA VAL A 107 -11.62 -5.91 -5.88
C VAL A 107 -10.13 -5.73 -6.15
N PRO A 108 -9.23 -6.37 -5.38
CA PRO A 108 -7.81 -6.30 -5.65
C PRO A 108 -7.47 -6.87 -7.04
N HIS A 109 -6.55 -6.22 -7.73
CA HIS A 109 -6.03 -6.61 -9.04
C HIS A 109 -4.55 -6.97 -8.98
N PRO A 110 -4.03 -7.76 -9.92
CA PRO A 110 -2.60 -8.05 -9.98
C PRO A 110 -1.74 -6.78 -9.96
N GLY A 111 -0.75 -6.76 -9.08
CA GLY A 111 0.12 -5.61 -8.84
C GLY A 111 -0.35 -4.66 -7.74
N ASP A 112 -1.56 -4.82 -7.21
CA ASP A 112 -2.01 -4.11 -6.01
C ASP A 112 -1.31 -4.65 -4.76
N LEU A 113 -1.18 -3.82 -3.74
CA LEU A 113 -0.63 -4.22 -2.46
C LEU A 113 -1.71 -4.29 -1.38
N MET A 114 -1.88 -5.48 -0.83
CA MET A 114 -2.71 -5.67 0.38
C MET A 114 -1.88 -5.40 1.61
N VAL A 115 -2.33 -4.51 2.48
CA VAL A 115 -1.57 -4.07 3.65
C VAL A 115 -2.39 -4.32 4.92
N THR A 116 -1.77 -4.95 5.93
CA THR A 116 -2.41 -5.13 7.24
C THR A 116 -2.49 -3.79 7.96
N ALA A 117 -3.70 -3.39 8.32
CA ALA A 117 -4.00 -2.08 8.89
C ALA A 117 -4.32 -2.11 10.39
N VAL A 118 -4.46 -3.30 10.99
CA VAL A 118 -4.72 -3.50 12.43
C VAL A 118 -3.94 -4.69 12.95
N GLY A 119 -3.45 -4.62 14.16
CA GLY A 119 -2.65 -5.66 14.80
C GLY A 119 -1.19 -5.57 14.39
N THR A 120 -0.67 -6.53 13.63
CA THR A 120 0.66 -6.44 13.03
C THR A 120 0.56 -5.53 11.81
N LEU A 121 0.96 -4.27 11.98
CA LEU A 121 0.82 -3.23 10.96
C LEU A 121 1.85 -3.40 9.82
N GLY A 122 1.44 -3.03 8.61
CA GLY A 122 2.36 -2.87 7.48
C GLY A 122 2.82 -4.15 6.79
N LYS A 123 2.35 -5.35 7.22
CA LYS A 123 2.60 -6.58 6.46
C LYS A 123 1.96 -6.44 5.07
N THR A 124 2.72 -6.74 4.04
CA THR A 124 2.35 -6.40 2.66
C THR A 124 2.40 -7.62 1.74
N TYR A 125 1.29 -7.89 1.06
CA TYR A 125 1.18 -8.92 0.03
C TYR A 125 0.89 -8.27 -1.33
N ILE A 126 1.69 -8.60 -2.35
CA ILE A 126 1.44 -8.19 -3.73
C ILE A 126 0.45 -9.18 -4.35
N VAL A 127 -0.67 -8.69 -4.84
CA VAL A 127 -1.67 -9.48 -5.54
C VAL A 127 -1.08 -10.04 -6.83
N LYS A 128 -1.20 -11.34 -7.04
CA LYS A 128 -0.64 -12.07 -8.20
C LYS A 128 -1.69 -12.33 -9.26
N ASP A 129 -1.24 -12.64 -10.46
CA ASP A 129 -2.13 -13.17 -11.50
C ASP A 129 -2.82 -14.45 -11.01
N GLY A 130 -4.14 -14.52 -11.20
CA GLY A 130 -4.96 -15.64 -10.76
C GLY A 130 -5.43 -15.58 -9.31
N ASP A 131 -4.95 -14.64 -8.50
CA ASP A 131 -5.50 -14.40 -7.16
C ASP A 131 -6.96 -13.97 -7.25
N ARG A 132 -7.80 -14.63 -6.46
CA ARG A 132 -9.22 -14.32 -6.38
C ARG A 132 -9.67 -14.44 -4.93
N PHE A 133 -9.90 -13.30 -4.29
CA PHE A 133 -10.33 -13.20 -2.89
C PHE A 133 -11.06 -11.89 -2.63
N TYR A 134 -11.73 -11.82 -1.51
CA TYR A 134 -12.22 -10.59 -0.92
C TYR A 134 -11.52 -10.35 0.43
N TYR A 135 -11.57 -9.13 0.98
CA TYR A 135 -10.82 -8.83 2.20
C TYR A 135 -11.65 -8.04 3.22
N LYS A 136 -11.22 -8.10 4.49
CA LYS A 136 -11.93 -7.48 5.60
C LYS A 136 -11.63 -5.99 5.67
N ASP A 137 -12.70 -5.19 5.58
CA ASP A 137 -12.67 -3.75 5.86
C ASP A 137 -12.02 -3.41 7.21
N ALA A 138 -11.44 -2.24 7.32
CA ALA A 138 -10.77 -1.68 8.50
C ALA A 138 -9.56 -2.45 9.02
N SER A 139 -9.40 -3.75 8.74
CA SER A 139 -8.23 -4.53 9.16
C SER A 139 -7.20 -4.75 8.06
N VAL A 140 -7.63 -4.61 6.81
CA VAL A 140 -6.81 -4.65 5.60
C VAL A 140 -7.16 -3.47 4.74
N ILE A 141 -6.17 -2.79 4.19
CA ILE A 141 -6.32 -1.77 3.16
C ILE A 141 -5.61 -2.23 1.89
N CYS A 142 -6.07 -1.74 0.76
CA CYS A 142 -5.48 -2.00 -0.54
C CYS A 142 -4.85 -0.72 -1.08
N PHE A 143 -3.61 -0.83 -1.56
CA PHE A 143 -2.97 0.20 -2.37
C PHE A 143 -3.15 -0.20 -3.83
N GLU A 144 -4.19 0.32 -4.47
CA GLU A 144 -4.44 0.09 -5.89
C GLU A 144 -3.35 0.76 -6.73
N ASN A 145 -2.63 -0.05 -7.50
CA ASN A 145 -1.48 0.40 -8.27
C ASN A 145 -1.84 0.62 -9.74
N PHE A 146 -1.77 1.85 -10.19
CA PHE A 146 -2.04 2.22 -11.58
C PHE A 146 -0.78 2.23 -12.47
N GLY A 147 0.25 1.45 -12.10
CA GLY A 147 1.49 1.36 -12.87
C GLY A 147 2.45 2.55 -12.70
N LYS A 148 2.22 3.42 -11.72
CA LYS A 148 3.11 4.55 -11.41
C LYS A 148 4.32 4.16 -10.58
N ILE A 149 4.24 3.03 -9.88
CA ILE A 149 5.30 2.51 -9.01
C ILE A 149 5.43 1.00 -9.22
N ASN A 150 6.67 0.50 -9.16
CA ASN A 150 6.91 -0.93 -9.13
C ASN A 150 6.39 -1.52 -7.80
N PRO A 151 5.46 -2.49 -7.82
CA PRO A 151 4.87 -3.03 -6.59
C PRO A 151 5.90 -3.71 -5.68
N ALA A 152 6.93 -4.33 -6.23
CA ALA A 152 8.01 -4.93 -5.44
C ALA A 152 8.86 -3.86 -4.74
N TYR A 153 9.14 -2.73 -5.41
CA TYR A 153 9.82 -1.59 -4.80
C TYR A 153 8.97 -1.01 -3.65
N LEU A 154 7.68 -0.79 -3.87
CA LEU A 154 6.79 -0.30 -2.81
C LEU A 154 6.73 -1.28 -1.64
N LYS A 155 6.67 -2.58 -1.90
CA LYS A 155 6.75 -3.61 -0.87
C LYS A 155 8.05 -3.51 -0.06
N LEU A 156 9.22 -3.41 -0.71
CA LEU A 156 10.50 -3.23 -0.03
C LEU A 156 10.51 -1.96 0.85
N LEU A 157 9.98 -0.87 0.32
CA LEU A 157 9.87 0.39 1.05
C LEU A 157 8.99 0.23 2.30
N MET A 158 7.85 -0.47 2.21
CA MET A 158 6.96 -0.73 3.35
C MET A 158 7.64 -1.47 4.50
N TYR A 159 8.67 -2.28 4.22
CA TYR A 159 9.48 -2.99 5.23
C TYR A 159 10.73 -2.23 5.66
N SER A 160 10.95 -1.01 5.16
CA SER A 160 12.09 -0.20 5.58
C SER A 160 11.88 0.40 6.97
N PRO A 161 12.96 0.62 7.75
CA PRO A 161 12.86 1.33 9.03
C PRO A 161 12.21 2.72 8.89
N TYR A 162 12.42 3.36 7.75
CA TYR A 162 11.80 4.63 7.42
C TYR A 162 10.27 4.56 7.39
N MET A 163 9.70 3.57 6.71
CA MET A 163 8.25 3.40 6.67
C MET A 163 7.68 2.89 7.99
N GLU A 164 8.39 2.02 8.68
CA GLU A 164 8.01 1.58 10.02
C GLU A 164 7.84 2.77 10.98
N GLU A 165 8.77 3.75 10.93
CA GLU A 165 8.67 4.95 11.76
C GLU A 165 7.47 5.82 11.38
N GLN A 166 7.20 6.03 10.07
CA GLN A 166 6.00 6.75 9.63
C GLN A 166 4.71 6.06 10.09
N ILE A 167 4.64 4.73 9.97
CA ILE A 167 3.49 3.94 10.41
C ILE A 167 3.31 4.08 11.93
N LYS A 168 4.39 4.00 12.69
CA LYS A 168 4.38 4.12 14.15
C LYS A 168 3.93 5.51 14.61
N GLN A 169 4.50 6.58 14.06
CA GLN A 169 4.11 7.96 14.37
C GLN A 169 2.64 8.21 14.06
N ASN A 170 2.16 7.71 12.92
CA ASN A 170 0.78 7.87 12.49
C ASN A 170 -0.22 6.99 13.25
N SER A 171 0.23 5.94 13.94
CA SER A 171 -0.62 5.09 14.79
C SER A 171 -0.58 5.48 16.26
N ALA A 172 0.24 6.45 16.65
CA ALA A 172 0.32 6.93 18.03
C ALA A 172 -1.00 7.52 18.51
N GLY A 173 -1.34 7.25 19.80
CA GLY A 173 -2.56 7.74 20.43
C GLY A 173 -3.80 6.84 20.26
N THR A 174 -3.68 5.68 19.61
CA THR A 174 -4.74 4.65 19.57
C THR A 174 -4.41 3.48 20.50
N THR A 175 -5.40 2.92 21.19
CA THR A 175 -5.23 1.74 22.07
C THR A 175 -4.72 0.52 21.29
N VAL A 176 -5.07 0.42 20.02
CA VAL A 176 -4.55 -0.57 19.06
C VAL A 176 -4.01 0.19 17.87
N GLY A 177 -2.73 0.00 17.54
CA GLY A 177 -2.13 0.62 16.35
C GLY A 177 -2.98 0.38 15.11
N THR A 178 -3.25 1.41 14.33
CA THR A 178 -4.11 1.34 13.15
C THR A 178 -3.56 2.22 12.03
N ILE A 179 -3.43 1.66 10.83
CA ILE A 179 -3.19 2.43 9.60
C ILE A 179 -4.56 2.84 9.04
N THR A 180 -4.84 4.14 9.02
CA THR A 180 -6.05 4.68 8.38
C THR A 180 -5.75 5.10 6.94
N ILE A 181 -6.76 5.09 6.07
CA ILE A 181 -6.64 5.56 4.68
C ILE A 181 -6.12 7.01 4.64
N VAL A 182 -6.66 7.88 5.50
CA VAL A 182 -6.26 9.29 5.56
C VAL A 182 -4.78 9.43 5.86
N LYS A 183 -4.29 8.70 6.88
CA LYS A 183 -2.88 8.75 7.28
C LYS A 183 -1.96 8.10 6.25
N ALA A 184 -2.37 6.96 5.67
CA ALA A 184 -1.58 6.29 4.63
C ALA A 184 -1.40 7.17 3.39
N ASN A 185 -2.42 7.92 3.00
CA ASN A 185 -2.36 8.85 1.89
C ASN A 185 -1.25 9.92 2.04
N GLU A 186 -0.92 10.28 3.27
CA GLU A 186 0.09 11.31 3.58
C GLU A 186 1.51 10.75 3.75
N TYR A 187 1.71 9.43 3.65
CA TYR A 187 3.08 8.88 3.69
C TYR A 187 3.95 9.50 2.62
N LEU A 188 5.13 9.96 3.03
CA LEU A 188 6.16 10.45 2.13
C LEU A 188 6.91 9.28 1.51
N ILE A 189 7.03 9.28 0.21
CA ILE A 189 7.63 8.22 -0.59
C ILE A 189 8.80 8.78 -1.38
N PRO A 190 10.03 8.27 -1.17
CA PRO A 190 11.15 8.55 -2.06
C PRO A 190 10.96 7.74 -3.34
N LEU A 191 10.74 8.42 -4.46
CA LEU A 191 10.36 7.79 -5.73
C LEU A 191 11.48 7.89 -6.76
N PRO A 192 12.24 6.80 -6.99
CA PRO A 192 13.18 6.69 -8.10
C PRO A 192 12.48 6.61 -9.45
N PRO A 193 13.16 6.87 -10.57
CA PRO A 193 12.70 6.44 -11.89
C PRO A 193 12.43 4.92 -11.94
N LEU A 194 11.43 4.47 -12.74
CA LEU A 194 10.99 3.07 -12.76
C LEU A 194 12.12 2.06 -13.00
N MET A 195 13.08 2.38 -13.86
CA MET A 195 14.25 1.52 -14.10
C MET A 195 15.15 1.38 -12.87
N GLU A 196 15.24 2.44 -12.07
CA GLU A 196 16.00 2.43 -10.82
C GLU A 196 15.25 1.65 -9.73
N GLN A 197 13.92 1.76 -9.67
CA GLN A 197 13.09 0.93 -8.79
C GLN A 197 13.34 -0.56 -9.07
N GLN A 198 13.32 -0.97 -10.34
CA GLN A 198 13.61 -2.35 -10.73
C GLN A 198 15.01 -2.77 -10.34
N ARG A 199 16.02 -1.92 -10.58
CA ARG A 199 17.41 -2.19 -10.19
C ARG A 199 17.56 -2.41 -8.69
N ILE A 200 16.87 -1.62 -7.88
CA ILE A 200 16.85 -1.77 -6.40
C ILE A 200 16.25 -3.11 -6.01
N VAL A 201 15.12 -3.48 -6.61
CA VAL A 201 14.46 -4.78 -6.36
C VAL A 201 15.41 -5.93 -6.69
N ASP A 202 15.95 -5.95 -7.91
CA ASP A 202 16.84 -7.03 -8.37
C ASP A 202 18.08 -7.18 -7.47
N GLN A 203 18.64 -6.07 -7.03
CA GLN A 203 19.82 -6.07 -6.16
C GLN A 203 19.50 -6.57 -4.76
N THR A 204 18.36 -6.17 -4.20
CA THR A 204 17.90 -6.63 -2.89
C THR A 204 17.62 -8.14 -2.90
N GLU A 205 16.97 -8.64 -3.93
CA GLU A 205 16.72 -10.08 -4.09
C GLU A 205 18.01 -10.90 -4.19
N ARG A 206 19.00 -10.41 -4.94
CA ARG A 206 20.32 -11.05 -5.03
C ARG A 206 21.03 -11.11 -3.68
N LEU A 207 20.98 -10.02 -2.91
CA LEU A 207 21.58 -9.97 -1.58
C LEU A 207 20.87 -10.96 -0.63
N GLN A 208 19.55 -11.03 -0.67
CA GLN A 208 18.77 -11.96 0.16
C GLN A 208 19.14 -13.40 -0.13
N ILE A 209 19.26 -13.80 -1.40
CA ILE A 209 19.70 -15.14 -1.80
C ILE A 209 21.10 -15.50 -1.25
N HIS A 210 21.99 -14.51 -1.12
CA HIS A 210 23.32 -14.72 -0.55
C HIS A 210 23.26 -14.91 0.97
N ILE A 211 22.41 -14.14 1.65
CA ILE A 211 22.23 -14.24 3.10
C ILE A 211 21.59 -15.58 3.49
N ASP A 212 20.58 -16.04 2.74
CA ASP A 212 19.88 -17.31 2.99
C ASP A 212 20.77 -18.55 2.78
N LYS A 213 21.95 -18.39 2.18
CA LYS A 213 22.95 -19.47 1.98
C LYS A 213 24.04 -19.54 3.06
N LEU A 214 24.06 -18.57 3.98
CA LEU A 214 25.01 -18.51 5.10
C LEU A 214 24.46 -19.24 6.32
#